data_9984985bfb3bbe44b1f995570d1e7590
#
_entry.id   9984985bfb3bbe44b1f995570d1e7590
#
_cell.length_a   1.000
_cell.length_b   1.000
_cell.length_c   1.000
_cell.angle_alpha   90.00
_cell.angle_beta   90.00
_cell.angle_gamma   90.00
#
_symmetry.space_group_name_H-M   'P 1'
#
loop_
_entity.id
_entity.type
_entity.pdbx_description
1 polymer ?
#
loop_
_entity_poly.entity_id
_entity_poly.type
_entity_poly.pdbx_seq_one_letter_code
_entity_poly.pdbx_strand_id
1 'polypeptide(L)'
;MAPEVVAGYYHAESDLWSLGVLLYSLVSGFVPFDGKDDNEIFNKIRGAKYNFDHKEFDTVSDECKDLIKKLLEVHPKKRFTGKQALEHPWFITQL
;
A
#
# COMPACT_ATOMS: atom_id res chain seq x y z
N MET A 1 -3.45 8.62 1.42
CA MET A 1 -2.37 9.54 1.86
C MET A 1 -1.37 8.75 2.69
N ALA A 2 -0.08 8.93 2.44
CA ALA A 2 0.96 8.19 3.17
C ALA A 2 1.08 8.67 4.63
N PRO A 3 1.61 7.81 5.55
CA PRO A 3 1.73 8.18 6.96
C PRO A 3 2.52 9.45 7.21
N GLU A 4 3.62 9.66 6.49
CA GLU A 4 4.43 10.87 6.64
C GLU A 4 3.68 12.13 6.19
N VAL A 5 2.79 12.02 5.21
CA VAL A 5 1.95 13.14 4.76
C VAL A 5 0.90 13.46 5.82
N VAL A 6 0.32 12.45 6.46
CA VAL A 6 -0.61 12.63 7.58
C VAL A 6 0.08 13.36 8.74
N ALA A 7 1.37 13.08 8.96
CA ALA A 7 2.18 13.74 9.98
C ALA A 7 2.67 15.13 9.57
N GLY A 8 2.36 15.60 8.36
CA GLY A 8 2.73 16.92 7.88
C GLY A 8 4.00 16.98 7.03
N TYR A 9 4.53 15.83 6.62
CA TYR A 9 5.75 15.76 5.81
C TYR A 9 5.46 15.06 4.48
N TYR A 10 5.95 15.64 3.37
CA TYR A 10 5.84 15.02 2.05
C TYR A 10 7.23 14.66 1.53
N HIS A 11 7.35 13.45 0.98
CA HIS A 11 8.58 12.95 0.35
C HIS A 11 8.21 12.28 -0.97
N ALA A 12 9.21 12.13 -1.87
CA ALA A 12 9.01 11.39 -3.10
C ALA A 12 8.53 9.95 -2.83
N GLU A 13 8.95 9.36 -1.71
CA GLU A 13 8.54 8.03 -1.28
C GLU A 13 7.04 7.93 -0.99
N SER A 14 6.37 9.07 -0.77
CA SER A 14 4.91 9.10 -0.55
C SER A 14 4.12 8.65 -1.77
N ASP A 15 4.66 8.85 -2.97
CA ASP A 15 4.02 8.40 -4.21
C ASP A 15 4.00 6.87 -4.30
N LEU A 16 4.99 6.20 -3.73
CA LEU A 16 5.05 4.73 -3.69
C LEU A 16 4.00 4.16 -2.73
N TRP A 17 3.71 4.85 -1.64
CA TRP A 17 2.60 4.49 -0.76
C TRP A 17 1.28 4.57 -1.54
N SER A 18 1.07 5.68 -2.25
CA SER A 18 -0.15 5.87 -3.06
C SER A 18 -0.30 4.79 -4.12
N LEU A 19 0.81 4.34 -4.71
CA LEU A 19 0.79 3.22 -5.65
C LEU A 19 0.34 1.93 -4.96
N GLY A 20 0.77 1.69 -3.74
CA GLY A 20 0.34 0.53 -2.95
C GLY A 20 -1.16 0.56 -2.66
N VAL A 21 -1.69 1.73 -2.30
CA VAL A 21 -3.13 1.92 -2.09
C VAL A 21 -3.89 1.65 -3.39
N LEU A 22 -3.41 2.19 -4.50
CA LEU A 22 -4.04 1.99 -5.79
C LEU A 22 -4.05 0.50 -6.20
N LEU A 23 -2.92 -0.17 -6.05
CA LEU A 23 -2.82 -1.59 -6.40
C LEU A 23 -3.76 -2.44 -5.54
N TYR A 24 -3.80 -2.20 -4.23
CA TYR A 24 -4.73 -2.87 -3.32
C TYR A 24 -6.17 -2.70 -3.80
N SER A 25 -6.54 -1.47 -4.14
CA SER A 25 -7.91 -1.13 -4.57
C SER A 25 -8.26 -1.77 -5.91
N LEU A 26 -7.31 -1.80 -6.85
CA LEU A 26 -7.53 -2.36 -8.19
C LEU A 26 -7.77 -3.87 -8.15
N VAL A 27 -7.05 -4.60 -7.29
CA VAL A 27 -7.16 -6.05 -7.26
C VAL A 27 -8.28 -6.55 -6.36
N SER A 28 -8.75 -5.73 -5.41
CA SER A 28 -9.78 -6.16 -4.45
C SER A 28 -11.12 -5.46 -4.61
N GLY A 29 -11.12 -4.25 -5.16
CA GLY A 29 -12.31 -3.40 -5.18
C GLY A 29 -12.58 -2.68 -3.86
N PHE A 30 -11.67 -2.78 -2.89
CA PHE A 30 -11.80 -2.13 -1.58
C PHE A 30 -10.62 -1.21 -1.33
N VAL A 31 -10.79 -0.25 -0.40
CA VAL A 31 -9.68 0.59 0.05
C VAL A 31 -9.00 -0.09 1.25
N PRO A 32 -7.65 0.01 1.37
CA PRO A 32 -6.94 -0.65 2.47
C PRO A 32 -7.19 0.00 3.83
N PHE A 33 -7.45 1.30 3.85
CA PHE A 33 -7.69 2.06 5.07
C PHE A 33 -9.05 2.73 5.00
N ASP A 34 -9.95 2.31 5.87
CA ASP A 34 -11.31 2.83 5.92
C ASP A 34 -11.74 2.97 7.39
N GLY A 35 -12.74 3.81 7.63
CA GLY A 35 -13.22 4.06 8.97
C GLY A 35 -14.44 4.98 8.98
N LYS A 36 -14.97 5.23 10.18
CA LYS A 36 -16.17 6.04 10.38
C LYS A 36 -15.93 7.53 10.11
N ASP A 37 -14.70 7.99 10.35
CA ASP A 37 -14.32 9.39 10.19
C ASP A 37 -12.82 9.47 9.82
N ASP A 38 -12.36 10.68 9.55
CA ASP A 38 -10.98 10.92 9.13
C ASP A 38 -9.98 10.51 10.21
N ASN A 39 -10.30 10.71 11.50
CA ASN A 39 -9.41 10.33 12.59
C ASN A 39 -9.16 8.84 12.63
N GLU A 40 -10.19 8.03 12.45
CA GLU A 40 -10.05 6.58 12.42
C GLU A 40 -9.21 6.14 11.22
N ILE A 41 -9.46 6.72 10.05
CA ILE A 41 -8.70 6.43 8.82
C ILE A 41 -7.23 6.79 9.02
N PHE A 42 -6.94 8.00 9.54
CA PHE A 42 -5.58 8.46 9.76
C PHE A 42 -4.83 7.60 10.78
N ASN A 43 -5.51 7.13 11.82
CA ASN A 43 -4.90 6.23 12.81
C ASN A 43 -4.50 4.90 12.18
N LYS A 44 -5.33 4.36 11.31
CA LYS A 44 -5.02 3.13 10.57
C LYS A 44 -3.84 3.32 9.63
N ILE A 45 -3.77 4.45 8.96
CA ILE A 45 -2.65 4.79 8.08
C ILE A 45 -1.34 4.88 8.87
N ARG A 46 -1.35 5.58 10.01
CA ARG A 46 -0.15 5.73 10.84
C ARG A 46 0.42 4.40 11.32
N GLY A 47 -0.44 3.42 11.57
CA GLY A 47 -0.04 2.09 12.03
C GLY A 47 0.05 1.06 10.92
N ALA A 48 -0.20 1.45 9.68
CA ALA A 48 -0.32 0.53 8.54
C ALA A 48 -1.26 -0.65 8.86
N LYS A 49 -2.40 -0.34 9.45
CA LYS A 49 -3.39 -1.34 9.87
C LYS A 49 -4.32 -1.67 8.72
N TYR A 50 -3.96 -2.67 7.96
CA TYR A 50 -4.76 -3.23 6.88
C TYR A 50 -4.58 -4.74 6.86
N ASN A 51 -5.40 -5.45 6.09
CA ASN A 51 -5.29 -6.90 5.94
C ASN A 51 -5.74 -7.29 4.53
N PHE A 52 -5.60 -8.58 4.21
CA PHE A 52 -6.05 -9.18 2.95
C PHE A 52 -7.21 -10.15 3.20
N ASP A 53 -8.10 -9.82 4.15
CA ASP A 53 -9.15 -10.74 4.60
C ASP A 53 -10.36 -10.77 3.67
N HIS A 54 -10.54 -9.76 2.78
CA HIS A 54 -11.61 -9.82 1.79
C HIS A 54 -11.40 -11.03 0.87
N LYS A 55 -12.49 -11.76 0.60
CA LYS A 55 -12.42 -12.96 -0.22
C LYS A 55 -11.88 -12.72 -1.64
N GLU A 56 -11.99 -11.48 -2.13
CA GLU A 56 -11.44 -11.09 -3.42
C GLU A 56 -9.93 -11.30 -3.49
N PHE A 57 -9.24 -11.31 -2.34
CA PHE A 57 -7.82 -11.59 -2.29
C PHE A 57 -7.48 -13.07 -2.43
N ASP A 58 -8.46 -13.97 -2.34
CA ASP A 58 -8.21 -15.42 -2.48
C ASP A 58 -7.60 -15.77 -3.84
N THR A 59 -7.95 -15.00 -4.88
CA THR A 59 -7.44 -15.22 -6.23
C THR A 59 -6.25 -14.31 -6.58
N VAL A 60 -5.85 -13.43 -5.68
CA VAL A 60 -4.71 -12.54 -5.88
C VAL A 60 -3.43 -13.29 -5.49
N SER A 61 -2.40 -13.22 -6.35
CA SER A 61 -1.15 -13.95 -6.12
C SER A 61 -0.42 -13.47 -4.86
N ASP A 62 0.40 -14.35 -4.30
CA ASP A 62 1.23 -14.00 -3.14
C ASP A 62 2.25 -12.93 -3.50
N GLU A 63 2.76 -12.93 -4.75
CA GLU A 63 3.67 -11.89 -5.23
C GLU A 63 3.00 -10.52 -5.23
N CYS A 64 1.75 -10.44 -5.67
CA CYS A 64 1.00 -9.18 -5.65
C CYS A 64 0.83 -8.68 -4.22
N LYS A 65 0.43 -9.55 -3.30
CA LYS A 65 0.27 -9.19 -1.88
C LYS A 65 1.61 -8.73 -1.27
N ASP A 66 2.71 -9.39 -1.63
CA ASP A 66 4.04 -9.00 -1.14
C ASP A 66 4.43 -7.61 -1.64
N LEU A 67 4.18 -7.31 -2.92
CA LEU A 67 4.44 -5.97 -3.46
C LEU A 67 3.62 -4.92 -2.71
N ILE A 68 2.35 -5.17 -2.47
CA ILE A 68 1.49 -4.25 -1.70
C ILE A 68 2.10 -3.99 -0.33
N LYS A 69 2.53 -5.04 0.38
CA LYS A 69 3.17 -4.89 1.70
C LYS A 69 4.43 -4.04 1.65
N LYS A 70 5.25 -4.20 0.62
CA LYS A 70 6.49 -3.43 0.45
C LYS A 70 6.20 -1.96 0.16
N LEU A 71 5.09 -1.67 -0.52
CA LEU A 71 4.67 -0.30 -0.82
C LEU A 71 3.95 0.36 0.36
N LEU A 72 3.21 -0.41 1.16
CA LEU A 72 2.49 0.09 2.34
C LEU A 72 3.34 0.02 3.61
N GLU A 73 4.61 0.32 3.50
CA GLU A 73 5.55 0.43 4.62
C GLU A 73 5.42 1.80 5.26
N VAL A 74 5.27 1.85 6.60
CA VAL A 74 5.10 3.10 7.36
C VAL A 74 6.32 4.01 7.23
N HIS A 75 7.52 3.42 7.30
CA HIS A 75 8.76 4.19 7.26
C HIS A 75 9.18 4.46 5.82
N PRO A 76 9.18 5.74 5.37
CA PRO A 76 9.50 6.06 3.98
C PRO A 76 10.85 5.50 3.52
N LYS A 77 11.83 5.49 4.43
CA LYS A 77 13.18 5.00 4.11
C LYS A 77 13.25 3.47 3.91
N LYS A 78 12.27 2.74 4.44
CA LYS A 78 12.16 1.27 4.27
C LYS A 78 11.21 0.88 3.15
N ARG A 79 10.40 1.82 2.69
CA ARG A 79 9.44 1.58 1.62
C ARG A 79 10.16 1.35 0.30
N PHE A 80 9.59 0.50 -0.54
CA PHE A 80 10.14 0.26 -1.87
C PHE A 80 10.26 1.55 -2.66
N THR A 81 11.37 1.67 -3.40
CA THR A 81 11.54 2.70 -4.42
C THR A 81 10.83 2.27 -5.71
N GLY A 82 10.67 3.21 -6.64
CA GLY A 82 10.11 2.86 -7.96
C GLY A 82 10.92 1.77 -8.67
N LYS A 83 12.25 1.84 -8.57
CA LYS A 83 13.13 0.83 -9.14
C LYS A 83 12.87 -0.55 -8.54
N GLN A 84 12.82 -0.64 -7.20
CA GLN A 84 12.55 -1.90 -6.52
C GLN A 84 11.16 -2.47 -6.88
N ALA A 85 10.16 -1.61 -7.00
CA ALA A 85 8.82 -2.02 -7.39
C ALA A 85 8.82 -2.62 -8.80
N LEU A 86 9.49 -1.96 -9.76
CA LEU A 86 9.58 -2.46 -11.14
C LEU A 86 10.34 -3.77 -11.25
N GLU A 87 11.28 -4.02 -10.36
CA GLU A 87 12.06 -5.26 -10.30
C GLU A 87 11.39 -6.37 -9.52
N HIS A 88 10.26 -6.08 -8.86
CA HIS A 88 9.54 -7.07 -8.08
C HIS A 88 8.97 -8.17 -9.00
N PRO A 89 9.00 -9.44 -8.58
CA PRO A 89 8.52 -10.56 -9.40
C PRO A 89 7.13 -10.36 -9.97
N TRP A 90 6.23 -9.70 -9.24
CA TRP A 90 4.88 -9.46 -9.74
C TRP A 90 4.88 -8.61 -11.02
N PHE A 91 5.67 -7.51 -11.03
CA PHE A 91 5.78 -6.67 -12.22
C PHE A 91 6.43 -7.41 -13.38
N ILE A 92 7.49 -8.15 -13.11
CA ILE A 92 8.21 -8.90 -14.14
C ILE A 92 7.29 -9.91 -14.82
N THR A 93 6.41 -10.57 -14.06
CA THR A 93 5.49 -11.57 -14.62
C THR A 93 4.34 -10.94 -15.40
N GLN A 94 4.06 -9.63 -15.22
CA GLN A 94 3.04 -8.93 -15.99
C GLN A 94 3.56 -8.42 -17.34
N LEU A 95 4.87 -8.37 -17.52
CA LEU A 95 5.47 -7.95 -18.78
C LEU A 95 5.57 -9.14 -19.73
#